data_e7efaa221f796297fb237c995f870586
#
_entry.id   e7efaa221f796297fb237c995f870586
#
_cell.length_a   1.000
_cell.length_b   1.000
_cell.length_c   1.000
_cell.angle_alpha   90.00
_cell.angle_beta   90.00
_cell.angle_gamma   90.00
#
_symmetry.space_group_name_H-M   'P 1'
#
loop_
_entity.id
_entity.type
_entity.pdbx_description
1 polymer ?
#
loop_
_entity_poly.entity_id
_entity_poly.type
_entity_poly.pdbx_seq_one_letter_code
_entity_poly.pdbx_strand_id
1 'polypeptide(L)'
;QTLPSILEEYVDQGKVKLIFRDFPIQNIHPNALPASVAAECANEQGKFKEMHDKLFDNQKEWSGLETANAMSLFSQYALEMGLEQEVFDSCLTNGKYIEEIRNDLNDGRTYGVSGTPGFFIGNDQVGYVELKGAQPFESFKKVIDAQLNT
;
A
#
# COMPACT_ATOMS: atom_id res chain seq x y z
N GLN A 1 2.64 13.17 2.11
CA GLN A 1 3.60 14.14 2.69
C GLN A 1 4.41 13.54 3.84
N THR A 2 3.86 12.72 4.72
CA THR A 2 4.56 12.15 5.88
C THR A 2 5.45 10.96 5.52
N LEU A 3 5.00 10.07 4.63
CA LEU A 3 5.71 8.85 4.27
C LEU A 3 7.14 9.11 3.72
N PRO A 4 7.36 10.07 2.80
CA PRO A 4 8.72 10.37 2.34
C PRO A 4 9.70 10.69 3.47
N SER A 5 9.29 11.46 4.48
CA SER A 5 10.15 11.77 5.64
C SER A 5 10.44 10.54 6.50
N ILE A 6 9.48 9.62 6.65
CA ILE A 6 9.70 8.34 7.35
C ILE A 6 10.71 7.48 6.58
N LEU A 7 10.58 7.42 5.25
CA LEU A 7 11.53 6.69 4.41
C LEU A 7 12.94 7.25 4.59
N GLU A 8 13.13 8.55 4.42
CA GLU A 8 14.43 9.22 4.47
C GLU A 8 15.11 9.12 5.86
N GLU A 9 14.36 9.39 6.94
CA GLU A 9 14.96 9.48 8.28
C GLU A 9 15.12 8.12 8.99
N TYR A 10 14.36 7.11 8.59
CA TYR A 10 14.33 5.83 9.30
C TYR A 10 14.58 4.61 8.42
N VAL A 11 13.89 4.49 7.29
CA VAL A 11 13.98 3.29 6.45
C VAL A 11 15.30 3.27 5.70
N ASP A 12 15.66 4.34 5.01
CA ASP A 12 16.90 4.47 4.24
C ASP A 12 18.14 4.43 5.14
N GLN A 13 17.95 4.78 6.42
CA GLN A 13 18.99 4.68 7.45
C GLN A 13 19.08 3.27 8.08
N GLY A 14 18.25 2.33 7.64
CA GLY A 14 18.21 0.97 8.18
C GLY A 14 17.72 0.85 9.63
N LYS A 15 17.10 1.89 10.19
CA LYS A 15 16.60 1.91 11.57
C LYS A 15 15.27 1.17 11.73
N VAL A 16 14.41 1.23 10.70
CA VAL A 16 13.11 0.55 10.68
C VAL A 16 12.87 -0.11 9.34
N LYS A 17 12.01 -1.12 9.32
CA LYS A 17 11.46 -1.73 8.11
C LYS A 17 10.03 -1.25 7.94
N LEU A 18 9.68 -0.76 6.75
CA LEU A 18 8.30 -0.46 6.37
C LEU A 18 7.71 -1.69 5.67
N ILE A 19 6.52 -2.09 6.12
CA ILE A 19 5.74 -3.18 5.51
C ILE A 19 4.38 -2.60 5.13
N PHE A 20 4.02 -2.70 3.86
CA PHE A 20 2.69 -2.40 3.37
C PHE A 20 1.78 -3.61 3.54
N ARG A 21 0.53 -3.35 3.92
CA ARG A 21 -0.54 -4.33 3.98
C ARG A 21 -1.77 -3.73 3.31
N ASP A 22 -2.46 -4.53 2.51
CA ASP A 22 -3.62 -4.09 1.76
C ASP A 22 -4.88 -3.95 2.62
N PHE A 23 -5.59 -2.84 2.46
CA PHE A 23 -6.89 -2.65 3.11
C PHE A 23 -7.88 -1.93 2.17
N PRO A 24 -8.26 -2.54 1.03
CA PRO A 24 -9.15 -1.92 0.05
C PRO A 24 -10.58 -1.80 0.58
N ILE A 25 -11.09 -0.58 0.72
CA ILE A 25 -12.46 -0.30 1.20
C ILE A 25 -13.42 -0.26 0.01
N GLN A 26 -13.75 -1.43 -0.54
CA GLN A 26 -14.48 -1.59 -1.81
C GLN A 26 -15.90 -1.03 -1.80
N ASN A 27 -16.57 -1.02 -0.65
CA ASN A 27 -17.96 -0.54 -0.52
C ASN A 27 -18.11 0.96 -0.82
N ILE A 28 -17.05 1.74 -0.70
CA ILE A 28 -17.03 3.17 -1.03
C ILE A 28 -16.04 3.51 -2.16
N HIS A 29 -15.12 2.60 -2.48
CA HIS A 29 -14.10 2.75 -3.51
C HIS A 29 -14.03 1.48 -4.37
N PRO A 30 -14.91 1.30 -5.38
CA PRO A 30 -15.03 0.04 -6.15
C PRO A 30 -13.70 -0.41 -6.78
N ASN A 31 -12.88 0.54 -7.21
CA ASN A 31 -11.60 0.26 -7.87
C ASN A 31 -10.41 0.09 -6.90
N ALA A 32 -10.64 0.12 -5.56
CA ALA A 32 -9.56 -0.06 -4.61
C ALA A 32 -8.94 -1.46 -4.68
N LEU A 33 -9.75 -2.53 -4.81
CA LEU A 33 -9.22 -3.89 -4.96
C LEU A 33 -8.43 -4.08 -6.26
N PRO A 34 -8.94 -3.70 -7.45
CA PRO A 34 -8.12 -3.73 -8.67
C PRO A 34 -6.82 -2.94 -8.57
N ALA A 35 -6.81 -1.79 -7.87
CA ALA A 35 -5.61 -0.99 -7.65
C ALA A 35 -4.61 -1.73 -6.74
N SER A 36 -5.05 -2.37 -5.65
CA SER A 36 -4.21 -3.24 -4.82
C SER A 36 -3.61 -4.39 -5.64
N VAL A 37 -4.43 -5.07 -6.46
CA VAL A 37 -3.93 -6.15 -7.34
C VAL A 37 -2.87 -5.61 -8.30
N ALA A 38 -3.06 -4.42 -8.88
CA ALA A 38 -2.08 -3.81 -9.79
C ALA A 38 -0.74 -3.51 -9.08
N ALA A 39 -0.79 -3.04 -7.82
CA ALA A 39 0.42 -2.80 -7.04
C ALA A 39 1.18 -4.10 -6.75
N GLU A 40 0.47 -5.17 -6.38
CA GLU A 40 1.09 -6.49 -6.14
C GLU A 40 1.60 -7.14 -7.42
N CYS A 41 0.91 -6.98 -8.55
CA CYS A 41 1.43 -7.43 -9.84
C CYS A 41 2.72 -6.70 -10.26
N ALA A 42 2.83 -5.41 -9.94
CA ALA A 42 4.07 -4.66 -10.14
C ALA A 42 5.17 -5.08 -9.15
N ASN A 43 4.80 -5.52 -7.94
CA ASN A 43 5.71 -6.06 -6.94
C ASN A 43 6.47 -7.29 -7.42
N GLU A 44 5.84 -8.18 -8.21
CA GLU A 44 6.50 -9.33 -8.83
C GLU A 44 7.72 -8.93 -9.67
N GLN A 45 7.70 -7.72 -10.21
CA GLN A 45 8.76 -7.16 -11.05
C GLN A 45 9.59 -6.10 -10.32
N GLY A 46 9.50 -6.06 -8.98
CA GLY A 46 10.26 -5.15 -8.12
C GLY A 46 9.83 -3.68 -8.22
N LYS A 47 8.59 -3.40 -8.66
CA LYS A 47 8.06 -2.06 -8.91
C LYS A 47 6.83 -1.71 -8.06
N PHE A 48 6.70 -2.32 -6.86
CA PHE A 48 5.60 -2.01 -5.94
C PHE A 48 5.50 -0.51 -5.63
N LYS A 49 6.62 0.07 -5.19
CA LYS A 49 6.62 1.48 -4.75
C LYS A 49 6.25 2.42 -5.88
N GLU A 50 6.80 2.23 -7.05
CA GLU A 50 6.52 3.07 -8.22
C GLU A 50 5.05 2.97 -8.65
N MET A 51 4.47 1.76 -8.65
CA MET A 51 3.06 1.57 -8.95
C MET A 51 2.16 2.16 -7.86
N HIS A 52 2.48 1.92 -6.59
CA HIS A 52 1.78 2.52 -5.45
C HIS A 52 1.73 4.05 -5.57
N ASP A 53 2.88 4.69 -5.77
CA ASP A 53 2.95 6.14 -5.88
C ASP A 53 2.16 6.64 -7.10
N LYS A 54 2.30 5.99 -8.25
CA LYS A 54 1.57 6.31 -9.48
C LYS A 54 0.05 6.22 -9.29
N LEU A 55 -0.43 5.17 -8.59
CA LEU A 55 -1.85 4.99 -8.29
C LEU A 55 -2.39 6.12 -7.40
N PHE A 56 -1.66 6.51 -6.36
CA PHE A 56 -2.09 7.60 -5.47
C PHE A 56 -2.01 8.97 -6.14
N ASP A 57 -0.96 9.26 -6.88
CA ASP A 57 -0.78 10.54 -7.56
C ASP A 57 -1.86 10.78 -8.63
N ASN A 58 -2.33 9.70 -9.27
CA ASN A 58 -3.34 9.76 -10.32
C ASN A 58 -4.71 9.23 -9.88
N GLN A 59 -4.99 9.15 -8.57
CA GLN A 59 -6.22 8.55 -8.05
C GLN A 59 -7.50 9.13 -8.66
N LYS A 60 -7.51 10.41 -8.97
CA LYS A 60 -8.68 11.09 -9.57
C LYS A 60 -8.99 10.60 -10.99
N GLU A 61 -8.00 10.07 -11.70
CA GLU A 61 -8.16 9.60 -13.07
C GLU A 61 -8.88 8.24 -13.13
N TRP A 62 -8.67 7.36 -12.15
CA TRP A 62 -9.17 6.00 -12.19
C TRP A 62 -10.28 5.69 -11.17
N SER A 63 -10.36 6.42 -10.06
CA SER A 63 -11.27 6.06 -8.95
C SER A 63 -12.75 6.05 -9.33
N GLY A 64 -13.16 6.89 -10.27
CA GLY A 64 -14.54 7.00 -10.77
C GLY A 64 -14.84 6.25 -12.06
N LEU A 65 -13.87 5.52 -12.62
CA LEU A 65 -14.06 4.77 -13.85
C LEU A 65 -14.83 3.46 -13.61
N GLU A 66 -15.43 2.94 -14.67
CA GLU A 66 -15.82 1.53 -14.72
C GLU A 66 -14.56 0.66 -14.51
N THR A 67 -14.68 -0.44 -13.78
CA THR A 67 -13.54 -1.25 -13.35
C THR A 67 -12.66 -1.72 -14.51
N ALA A 68 -13.25 -2.13 -15.64
CA ALA A 68 -12.50 -2.52 -16.83
C ALA A 68 -11.63 -1.40 -17.38
N ASN A 69 -12.12 -0.15 -17.35
CA ASN A 69 -11.39 1.02 -17.81
C ASN A 69 -10.26 1.39 -16.82
N ALA A 70 -10.51 1.25 -15.51
CA ALA A 70 -9.47 1.45 -14.50
C ALA A 70 -8.34 0.42 -14.66
N MET A 71 -8.68 -0.87 -14.88
CA MET A 71 -7.68 -1.91 -15.13
C MET A 71 -6.86 -1.64 -16.41
N SER A 72 -7.50 -1.16 -17.48
CA SER A 72 -6.79 -0.75 -18.70
C SER A 72 -5.82 0.40 -18.45
N LEU A 73 -6.18 1.34 -17.59
CA LEU A 73 -5.29 2.43 -17.20
C LEU A 73 -4.12 1.93 -16.34
N PHE A 74 -4.34 0.97 -15.45
CA PHE A 74 -3.26 0.35 -14.66
C PHE A 74 -2.28 -0.43 -15.55
N SER A 75 -2.77 -1.10 -16.59
CA SER A 75 -1.95 -1.74 -17.64
C SER A 75 -1.09 -0.69 -18.38
N GLN A 76 -1.65 0.49 -18.69
CA GLN A 76 -0.88 1.58 -19.27
C GLN A 76 0.21 2.09 -18.31
N TYR A 77 -0.08 2.24 -17.03
CA TYR A 77 0.92 2.62 -16.03
C TYR A 77 2.08 1.61 -15.97
N ALA A 78 1.77 0.31 -16.03
CA ALA A 78 2.79 -0.75 -16.07
C ALA A 78 3.70 -0.61 -17.30
N LEU A 79 3.12 -0.32 -18.47
CA LEU A 79 3.88 -0.07 -19.70
C LEU A 79 4.81 1.16 -19.56
N GLU A 80 4.29 2.27 -19.01
CA GLU A 80 5.07 3.49 -18.77
C GLU A 80 6.26 3.26 -17.81
N MET A 81 6.12 2.32 -16.88
CA MET A 81 7.18 1.91 -15.93
C MET A 81 8.14 0.87 -16.50
N GLY A 82 7.93 0.41 -17.73
CA GLY A 82 8.77 -0.59 -18.39
C GLY A 82 8.63 -2.00 -17.83
N LEU A 83 7.45 -2.34 -17.28
CA LEU A 83 7.16 -3.69 -16.84
C LEU A 83 6.92 -4.64 -18.02
N GLU A 84 7.18 -5.92 -17.82
CA GLU A 84 6.81 -7.00 -18.75
C GLU A 84 5.28 -7.06 -18.86
N GLN A 85 4.75 -6.49 -19.96
CA GLN A 85 3.32 -6.22 -20.13
C GLN A 85 2.46 -7.48 -20.03
N GLU A 86 2.84 -8.56 -20.73
CA GLU A 86 2.07 -9.81 -20.72
C GLU A 86 1.98 -10.44 -19.33
N VAL A 87 3.07 -10.35 -18.55
CA VAL A 87 3.12 -10.86 -17.17
C VAL A 87 2.21 -10.03 -16.28
N PHE A 88 2.29 -8.70 -16.38
CA PHE A 88 1.45 -7.81 -15.60
C PHE A 88 -0.03 -7.96 -15.93
N ASP A 89 -0.40 -7.93 -17.20
CA ASP A 89 -1.80 -8.04 -17.65
C ASP A 89 -2.42 -9.38 -17.28
N SER A 90 -1.66 -10.46 -17.39
CA SER A 90 -2.09 -11.79 -16.95
C SER A 90 -2.34 -11.83 -15.44
N CYS A 91 -1.41 -11.29 -14.64
CA CYS A 91 -1.54 -11.19 -13.19
C CYS A 91 -2.78 -10.39 -12.79
N LEU A 92 -2.96 -9.20 -13.38
CA LEU A 92 -4.07 -8.30 -13.10
C LEU A 92 -5.42 -8.91 -13.47
N THR A 93 -5.53 -9.47 -14.69
CA THR A 93 -6.77 -10.04 -15.22
C THR A 93 -7.21 -11.30 -14.46
N ASN A 94 -6.25 -12.15 -14.08
CA ASN A 94 -6.52 -13.36 -13.31
C ASN A 94 -6.75 -13.08 -11.81
N GLY A 95 -6.52 -11.86 -11.35
CA GLY A 95 -6.67 -11.49 -9.95
C GLY A 95 -5.77 -12.28 -9.01
N LYS A 96 -4.52 -12.53 -9.42
CA LYS A 96 -3.55 -13.42 -8.74
C LYS A 96 -3.43 -13.17 -7.24
N TYR A 97 -3.49 -11.90 -6.82
CA TYR A 97 -3.29 -11.49 -5.42
C TYR A 97 -4.59 -11.24 -4.64
N ILE A 98 -5.77 -11.50 -5.21
CA ILE A 98 -7.05 -11.24 -4.53
C ILE A 98 -7.15 -11.96 -3.18
N GLU A 99 -6.67 -13.19 -3.08
CA GLU A 99 -6.75 -13.97 -1.83
C GLU A 99 -5.78 -13.40 -0.78
N GLU A 100 -4.57 -13.03 -1.16
CA GLU A 100 -3.59 -12.38 -0.28
C GLU A 100 -4.14 -11.06 0.26
N ILE A 101 -4.66 -10.20 -0.63
CA ILE A 101 -5.27 -8.92 -0.26
C ILE A 101 -6.47 -9.11 0.69
N ARG A 102 -7.27 -10.16 0.48
CA ARG A 102 -8.37 -10.49 1.39
C ARG A 102 -7.89 -10.94 2.77
N ASN A 103 -6.78 -11.68 2.83
CA ASN A 103 -6.17 -12.07 4.09
C ASN A 103 -5.64 -10.83 4.82
N ASP A 104 -4.98 -9.92 4.15
CA ASP A 104 -4.54 -8.63 4.71
C ASP A 104 -5.71 -7.83 5.28
N LEU A 105 -6.79 -7.72 4.51
CA LEU A 105 -8.02 -7.05 4.94
C LEU A 105 -8.63 -7.69 6.20
N ASN A 106 -8.67 -9.02 6.26
CA ASN A 106 -9.20 -9.76 7.41
C ASN A 106 -8.30 -9.62 8.64
N ASP A 107 -6.98 -9.69 8.47
CA ASP A 107 -6.01 -9.44 9.52
C ASP A 107 -6.18 -8.03 10.07
N GLY A 108 -6.22 -7.02 9.21
CA GLY A 108 -6.44 -5.63 9.61
C GLY A 108 -7.71 -5.48 10.45
N ARG A 109 -8.83 -6.09 10.03
CA ARG A 109 -10.09 -6.07 10.79
C ARG A 109 -9.93 -6.76 12.16
N THR A 110 -9.23 -7.87 12.22
CA THR A 110 -8.96 -8.59 13.47
C THR A 110 -8.17 -7.74 14.45
N TYR A 111 -7.25 -6.92 13.96
CA TYR A 111 -6.48 -5.96 14.75
C TYR A 111 -7.17 -4.61 14.96
N GLY A 112 -8.44 -4.47 14.58
CA GLY A 112 -9.25 -3.28 14.86
C GLY A 112 -9.07 -2.14 13.87
N VAL A 113 -8.44 -2.39 12.70
CA VAL A 113 -8.37 -1.38 11.63
C VAL A 113 -9.77 -1.15 11.07
N SER A 114 -10.24 0.08 11.15
CA SER A 114 -11.57 0.49 10.68
C SER A 114 -11.53 1.46 9.50
N GLY A 115 -10.32 1.86 9.07
CA GLY A 115 -10.10 2.79 7.96
C GLY A 115 -8.63 2.98 7.67
N THR A 116 -8.33 3.66 6.58
CA THR A 116 -6.97 3.90 6.09
C THR A 116 -6.60 5.39 6.09
N PRO A 117 -5.31 5.68 6.28
CA PRO A 117 -4.25 4.76 6.67
C PRO A 117 -4.29 4.37 8.15
N GLY A 118 -3.88 3.15 8.46
CA GLY A 118 -3.62 2.67 9.82
C GLY A 118 -2.18 2.21 9.94
N PHE A 119 -1.53 2.44 11.09
CA PHE A 119 -0.13 2.09 11.30
C PHE A 119 0.05 1.35 12.61
N PHE A 120 0.90 0.34 12.61
CA PHE A 120 1.38 -0.35 13.81
C PHE A 120 2.90 -0.21 13.85
N ILE A 121 3.43 0.40 14.90
CA ILE A 121 4.85 0.73 15.05
C ILE A 121 5.40 -0.02 16.24
N GLY A 122 6.42 -0.84 16.03
CA GLY A 122 7.01 -1.66 17.08
C GLY A 122 7.61 -2.95 16.56
N ASN A 123 7.78 -3.91 17.45
CA ASN A 123 8.23 -5.27 17.14
C ASN A 123 7.70 -6.27 18.18
N ASP A 124 7.97 -7.56 17.97
CA ASP A 124 7.47 -8.64 18.84
C ASP A 124 8.04 -8.62 20.26
N GLN A 125 9.13 -7.89 20.51
CA GLN A 125 9.76 -7.83 21.84
C GLN A 125 9.13 -6.75 22.71
N VAL A 126 8.84 -5.57 22.13
CA VAL A 126 8.32 -4.40 22.84
C VAL A 126 6.83 -4.14 22.59
N GLY A 127 6.23 -4.93 21.68
CA GLY A 127 4.85 -4.74 21.25
C GLY A 127 4.70 -3.64 20.21
N TYR A 128 3.45 -3.33 19.87
CA TYR A 128 3.10 -2.39 18.80
C TYR A 128 2.23 -1.24 19.33
N VAL A 129 2.53 -0.04 18.87
CA VAL A 129 1.72 1.16 19.08
C VAL A 129 0.93 1.46 17.81
N GLU A 130 -0.40 1.56 17.94
CA GLU A 130 -1.27 1.92 16.83
C GLU A 130 -1.28 3.45 16.64
N LEU A 131 -1.09 3.90 15.39
CA LEU A 131 -1.40 5.26 14.96
C LEU A 131 -2.48 5.22 13.88
N LYS A 132 -3.60 5.94 14.12
CA LYS A 132 -4.73 6.00 13.18
C LYS A 132 -4.69 7.25 12.32
N GLY A 133 -4.94 7.07 11.03
CA GLY A 133 -5.08 8.15 10.08
C GLY A 133 -3.76 8.81 9.65
N ALA A 134 -3.88 9.77 8.76
CA ALA A 134 -2.75 10.54 8.23
C ALA A 134 -2.28 11.56 9.26
N GLN A 135 -1.41 11.13 10.16
CA GLN A 135 -0.81 11.99 11.19
C GLN A 135 0.38 12.79 10.64
N PRO A 136 0.73 13.93 11.26
CA PRO A 136 1.97 14.66 10.97
C PRO A 136 3.20 13.81 11.27
N PHE A 137 4.31 14.09 10.57
CA PHE A 137 5.59 13.38 10.75
C PHE A 137 6.05 13.32 12.21
N GLU A 138 5.91 14.41 12.98
CA GLU A 138 6.30 14.47 14.39
C GLU A 138 5.58 13.43 15.26
N SER A 139 4.35 13.06 14.93
CA SER A 139 3.63 12.00 15.64
C SER A 139 4.27 10.63 15.41
N PHE A 140 4.68 10.34 14.18
CA PHE A 140 5.42 9.12 13.84
C PHE A 140 6.80 9.11 14.48
N LYS A 141 7.53 10.21 14.36
CA LYS A 141 8.86 10.39 14.93
C LYS A 141 8.87 10.06 16.41
N LYS A 142 7.94 10.65 17.17
CA LYS A 142 7.83 10.41 18.61
C LYS A 142 7.63 8.93 18.97
N VAL A 143 6.78 8.23 18.20
CA VAL A 143 6.52 6.80 18.46
C VAL A 143 7.69 5.94 18.02
N ILE A 144 8.24 6.19 16.82
CA ILE A 144 9.39 5.42 16.31
C ILE A 144 10.59 5.57 17.25
N ASP A 145 10.94 6.81 17.61
CA ASP A 145 12.08 7.07 18.52
C ASP A 145 11.88 6.39 19.88
N ALA A 146 10.66 6.39 20.43
CA ALA A 146 10.35 5.69 21.67
C ALA A 146 10.56 4.17 21.53
N GLN A 147 10.10 3.57 20.43
CA GLN A 147 10.25 2.14 20.17
C GLN A 147 11.70 1.71 19.90
N LEU A 148 12.51 2.58 19.30
CA LEU A 148 13.94 2.33 19.04
C LEU A 148 14.81 2.43 20.30
N ASN A 149 14.35 3.14 21.33
CA ASN A 149 15.08 3.35 22.60
C ASN A 149 14.67 2.39 23.71
N THR A 150 13.80 1.42 23.41
CA THR A 150 13.34 0.38 24.37
C THR A 150 14.16 -0.87 24.22
#